data_5b14d3f45e772870d776b9adafe547bf
#
_entry.id   5b14d3f45e772870d776b9adafe547bf
#
_cell.length_a   1.000
_cell.length_b   1.000
_cell.length_c   1.000
_cell.angle_alpha   90.00
_cell.angle_beta   90.00
_cell.angle_gamma   90.00
#
_symmetry.space_group_name_H-M   'P 1'
#
loop_
_entity.id
_entity.type
_entity.pdbx_description
1 polymer ?
#
loop_
_entity_poly.entity_id
_entity_poly.type
_entity_poly.pdbx_seq_one_letter_code
_entity_poly.pdbx_strand_id
1 'polypeptide(L)'
;YLGSANKGKDITYTSGAKDGPFRLDDDYIDMDAAFEAINSSVQNNFSEESLKKQGIEVKPAEYGQIKGNGGSDYYTIDFNSAGYPMLTVPSSQKDIVVIDYGTDINIPGITCNDLHASENSDNGTNILWVFPNATKLHIGSTSLFGHVIAPNADVTLDSGNYNGCIVAKSLTSQAEGHKWGYSGTFIK
;
A
#
# COMPACT_ATOMS: atom_id res chain seq x y z
N TYR A 1 -2.63 14.03 -19.52
CA TYR A 1 -3.28 13.02 -20.37
C TYR A 1 -4.55 12.52 -19.69
N LEU A 2 -5.57 12.20 -20.46
CA LEU A 2 -6.85 11.69 -20.00
C LEU A 2 -7.18 10.48 -20.87
N GLY A 3 -7.62 9.39 -20.25
CA GLY A 3 -8.04 8.20 -20.97
C GLY A 3 -9.42 8.36 -21.64
N SER A 4 -9.80 7.37 -22.44
CA SER A 4 -11.04 7.34 -23.26
C SER A 4 -12.30 7.62 -22.45
N ALA A 5 -12.33 7.25 -21.16
CA ALA A 5 -13.46 7.50 -20.26
C ALA A 5 -13.82 8.99 -20.11
N ASN A 6 -12.90 9.88 -20.45
CA ASN A 6 -13.10 11.34 -20.40
C ASN A 6 -13.37 11.95 -21.77
N LYS A 7 -13.39 11.16 -22.83
CA LYS A 7 -13.64 11.63 -24.20
C LYS A 7 -15.04 12.22 -24.30
N GLY A 8 -15.13 13.45 -24.78
CA GLY A 8 -16.40 14.16 -24.92
C GLY A 8 -16.97 14.77 -23.64
N LYS A 9 -16.26 14.71 -22.50
CA LYS A 9 -16.65 15.44 -21.28
C LYS A 9 -16.12 16.88 -21.34
N ASP A 10 -16.92 17.82 -20.87
CA ASP A 10 -16.48 19.19 -20.67
C ASP A 10 -15.42 19.23 -19.58
N ILE A 11 -14.24 19.72 -19.93
CA ILE A 11 -13.13 19.88 -19.00
C ILE A 11 -12.96 21.35 -18.70
N THR A 12 -13.19 21.71 -17.44
CA THR A 12 -12.99 23.08 -16.97
C THR A 12 -11.58 23.25 -16.40
N TYR A 13 -10.85 24.22 -16.91
CA TYR A 13 -9.52 24.57 -16.38
C TYR A 13 -9.68 25.43 -15.13
N THR A 14 -8.98 25.06 -14.06
CA THR A 14 -8.78 25.99 -12.94
C THR A 14 -7.68 27.00 -13.26
N SER A 15 -7.77 28.19 -12.69
CA SER A 15 -6.77 29.24 -12.88
C SER A 15 -5.37 28.73 -12.49
N GLY A 16 -4.46 28.67 -13.46
CA GLY A 16 -3.10 28.17 -13.27
C GLY A 16 -2.67 27.06 -14.25
N ALA A 17 -3.59 26.44 -14.98
CA ALA A 17 -3.24 25.54 -16.07
C ALA A 17 -2.68 26.36 -17.26
N LYS A 18 -1.37 26.47 -17.34
CA LYS A 18 -0.70 27.30 -18.37
C LYS A 18 -0.42 26.56 -19.68
N ASP A 19 -0.59 25.25 -19.70
CA ASP A 19 0.00 24.39 -20.73
C ASP A 19 -0.98 23.97 -21.84
N GLY A 20 -2.09 24.67 -21.99
CA GLY A 20 -3.04 24.45 -23.08
C GLY A 20 -4.01 23.28 -22.84
N PRO A 21 -4.75 22.84 -23.85
CA PRO A 21 -5.78 21.83 -23.73
C PRO A 21 -5.20 20.49 -23.31
N PHE A 22 -5.93 19.77 -22.44
CA PHE A 22 -5.59 18.38 -22.10
C PHE A 22 -5.59 17.54 -23.36
N ARG A 23 -4.57 16.71 -23.50
CA ARG A 23 -4.45 15.77 -24.60
C ARG A 23 -5.14 14.47 -24.22
N LEU A 24 -6.00 13.99 -25.08
CA LEU A 24 -6.56 12.64 -24.98
C LEU A 24 -5.55 11.68 -25.60
N ASP A 25 -5.18 10.67 -24.85
CA ASP A 25 -4.27 9.62 -25.28
C ASP A 25 -4.74 8.29 -24.64
N ASP A 26 -5.39 7.48 -25.44
CA ASP A 26 -5.96 6.21 -24.98
C ASP A 26 -4.89 5.11 -24.86
N ASP A 27 -3.74 5.31 -25.51
CA ASP A 27 -2.65 4.32 -25.55
C ASP A 27 -1.47 4.71 -24.64
N TYR A 28 -1.60 5.77 -23.85
CA TYR A 28 -0.50 6.29 -23.03
C TYR A 28 -0.07 5.31 -21.94
N ILE A 29 -1.02 4.68 -21.26
CA ILE A 29 -0.80 3.60 -20.31
C ILE A 29 -1.93 2.60 -20.45
N ASP A 30 -1.61 1.36 -20.74
CA ASP A 30 -2.55 0.24 -20.63
C ASP A 30 -2.69 -0.11 -19.13
N MET A 31 -3.72 0.45 -18.51
CA MET A 31 -3.98 0.25 -17.09
C MET A 31 -4.34 -1.19 -16.76
N ASP A 32 -5.06 -1.89 -17.64
CA ASP A 32 -5.45 -3.28 -17.41
C ASP A 32 -4.22 -4.18 -17.43
N ALA A 33 -3.35 -4.03 -18.45
CA ALA A 33 -2.08 -4.76 -18.50
C ALA A 33 -1.15 -4.42 -17.33
N ALA A 34 -1.12 -3.16 -16.89
CA ALA A 34 -0.33 -2.74 -15.74
C ALA A 34 -0.83 -3.41 -14.44
N PHE A 35 -2.14 -3.44 -14.22
CA PHE A 35 -2.73 -4.11 -13.05
C PHE A 35 -2.56 -5.63 -13.09
N GLU A 36 -2.68 -6.26 -14.25
CA GLU A 36 -2.38 -7.69 -14.43
C GLU A 36 -0.91 -8.00 -14.10
N ALA A 37 0.02 -7.16 -14.55
CA ALA A 37 1.44 -7.31 -14.24
C ALA A 37 1.72 -7.16 -12.75
N ILE A 38 1.10 -6.17 -12.08
CA ILE A 38 1.21 -5.98 -10.63
C ILE A 38 0.66 -7.19 -9.89
N ASN A 39 -0.54 -7.65 -10.25
CA ASN A 39 -1.17 -8.81 -9.60
C ASN A 39 -0.31 -10.07 -9.75
N SER A 40 0.18 -10.33 -10.95
CA SER A 40 1.09 -11.44 -11.23
C SER A 40 2.38 -11.32 -10.39
N SER A 41 2.95 -10.11 -10.29
CA SER A 41 4.13 -9.85 -9.46
C SER A 41 3.85 -10.10 -7.98
N VAL A 42 2.70 -9.67 -7.47
CA VAL A 42 2.30 -9.90 -6.08
C VAL A 42 2.19 -11.39 -5.79
N GLN A 43 1.51 -12.16 -6.62
CA GLN A 43 1.38 -13.60 -6.46
C GLN A 43 2.74 -14.33 -6.55
N ASN A 44 3.58 -13.92 -7.49
CA ASN A 44 4.89 -14.55 -7.70
C ASN A 44 5.90 -14.23 -6.60
N ASN A 45 5.75 -13.12 -5.89
CA ASN A 45 6.73 -12.70 -4.90
C ASN A 45 6.24 -12.85 -3.45
N PHE A 46 4.92 -12.76 -3.20
CA PHE A 46 4.37 -12.70 -1.84
C PHE A 46 3.38 -13.81 -1.50
N SER A 47 3.11 -14.77 -2.40
CA SER A 47 2.37 -15.97 -2.00
C SER A 47 3.20 -16.82 -1.03
N GLU A 48 2.55 -17.56 -0.13
CA GLU A 48 3.22 -18.44 0.83
C GLU A 48 4.20 -19.40 0.16
N GLU A 49 3.77 -20.00 -0.96
CA GLU A 49 4.59 -20.93 -1.75
C GLU A 49 5.84 -20.24 -2.31
N SER A 50 5.68 -19.04 -2.86
CA SER A 50 6.78 -18.27 -3.43
C SER A 50 7.80 -17.86 -2.40
N LEU A 51 7.36 -17.36 -1.24
CA LEU A 51 8.25 -16.98 -0.14
C LEU A 51 9.04 -18.18 0.37
N LYS A 52 8.36 -19.32 0.56
CA LYS A 52 9.00 -20.58 0.96
C LYS A 52 10.03 -21.06 -0.08
N LYS A 53 9.70 -20.98 -1.38
CA LYS A 53 10.62 -21.34 -2.46
C LYS A 53 11.85 -20.44 -2.51
N GLN A 54 11.70 -19.18 -2.15
CA GLN A 54 12.80 -18.21 -2.06
C GLN A 54 13.63 -18.37 -0.78
N GLY A 55 13.23 -19.25 0.14
CA GLY A 55 13.88 -19.42 1.44
C GLY A 55 13.68 -18.25 2.39
N ILE A 56 12.63 -17.45 2.17
CA ILE A 56 12.31 -16.31 3.02
C ILE A 56 11.58 -16.79 4.27
N GLU A 57 12.12 -16.43 5.42
CA GLU A 57 11.48 -16.69 6.70
C GLU A 57 10.38 -15.65 6.94
N VAL A 58 9.15 -16.12 7.09
CA VAL A 58 7.99 -15.27 7.40
C VAL A 58 7.55 -15.54 8.83
N LYS A 59 7.51 -14.51 9.66
CA LYS A 59 7.17 -14.59 11.07
C LYS A 59 5.68 -14.30 11.27
N PRO A 60 4.95 -15.07 12.10
CA PRO A 60 3.61 -14.65 12.49
C PRO A 60 3.68 -13.40 13.39
N ALA A 61 2.80 -12.44 13.15
CA ALA A 61 2.62 -11.30 14.04
C ALA A 61 1.79 -11.73 15.26
N GLU A 62 2.45 -12.31 16.24
CA GLU A 62 1.80 -12.77 17.48
C GLU A 62 1.15 -11.59 18.21
N TYR A 63 -0.13 -11.75 18.56
CA TYR A 63 -0.93 -10.70 19.21
C TYR A 63 -0.92 -9.35 18.46
N GLY A 64 -0.77 -9.39 17.14
CA GLY A 64 -0.70 -8.19 16.30
C GLY A 64 0.62 -7.40 16.42
N GLN A 65 1.66 -7.99 17.04
CA GLN A 65 2.95 -7.32 17.21
C GLN A 65 3.85 -7.56 15.99
N ILE A 66 4.26 -6.47 15.35
CA ILE A 66 5.20 -6.46 14.23
C ILE A 66 6.41 -5.65 14.67
N LYS A 67 7.57 -6.28 14.80
CA LYS A 67 8.78 -5.63 15.30
C LYS A 67 9.95 -5.85 14.36
N GLY A 68 10.37 -4.79 13.69
CA GLY A 68 11.57 -4.81 12.85
C GLY A 68 12.83 -5.08 13.65
N ASN A 69 13.80 -5.71 13.01
CA ASN A 69 15.10 -6.08 13.61
C ASN A 69 16.32 -5.37 12.98
N GLY A 70 16.06 -4.41 12.07
CA GLY A 70 17.08 -3.67 11.32
C GLY A 70 17.41 -4.26 9.95
N GLY A 71 16.89 -5.43 9.61
CA GLY A 71 17.05 -6.10 8.33
C GLY A 71 15.83 -5.95 7.43
N SER A 72 15.66 -6.92 6.52
CA SER A 72 14.43 -7.10 5.76
C SER A 72 13.60 -8.16 6.46
N ASP A 73 12.48 -7.75 7.03
CA ASP A 73 11.60 -8.60 7.82
C ASP A 73 10.28 -8.86 7.11
N TYR A 74 9.81 -10.11 7.17
CA TYR A 74 8.53 -10.52 6.65
C TYR A 74 7.63 -11.02 7.76
N TYR A 75 6.38 -10.55 7.77
CA TYR A 75 5.37 -10.93 8.73
C TYR A 75 4.09 -11.37 8.03
N THR A 76 3.43 -12.38 8.60
CA THR A 76 2.03 -12.66 8.33
C THR A 76 1.17 -12.22 9.49
N ILE A 77 -0.02 -11.71 9.19
CA ILE A 77 -1.01 -11.29 10.17
C ILE A 77 -2.41 -11.64 9.65
N ASP A 78 -3.32 -11.93 10.56
CA ASP A 78 -4.76 -11.91 10.30
C ASP A 78 -5.31 -10.68 11.01
N PHE A 79 -5.54 -9.61 10.26
CA PHE A 79 -6.03 -8.34 10.82
C PHE A 79 -7.42 -8.47 11.44
N ASN A 80 -8.26 -9.38 10.96
CA ASN A 80 -9.59 -9.58 11.50
C ASN A 80 -9.55 -10.12 12.94
N SER A 81 -8.47 -10.82 13.32
CA SER A 81 -8.28 -11.37 14.67
C SER A 81 -7.24 -10.63 15.52
N ALA A 82 -6.43 -9.77 14.90
CA ALA A 82 -5.30 -9.12 15.57
C ALA A 82 -5.69 -7.98 16.54
N GLY A 83 -6.93 -7.53 16.52
CA GLY A 83 -7.37 -6.38 17.31
C GLY A 83 -6.71 -5.07 16.83
N TYR A 84 -5.90 -4.45 17.69
CA TYR A 84 -5.12 -3.25 17.33
C TYR A 84 -3.65 -3.61 17.08
N PRO A 85 -3.25 -3.82 15.81
CA PRO A 85 -1.87 -4.14 15.48
C PRO A 85 -0.92 -3.01 15.87
N MET A 86 0.27 -3.39 16.30
CA MET A 86 1.35 -2.47 16.65
C MET A 86 2.59 -2.77 15.81
N LEU A 87 3.03 -1.77 15.08
CA LEU A 87 4.25 -1.80 14.28
C LEU A 87 5.33 -0.99 14.97
N THR A 88 6.49 -1.60 15.20
CA THR A 88 7.69 -0.94 15.71
C THR A 88 8.80 -1.01 14.67
N VAL A 89 9.27 0.15 14.21
CA VAL A 89 10.26 0.26 13.13
C VAL A 89 11.51 0.94 13.66
N PRO A 90 12.61 0.19 13.91
CA PRO A 90 13.87 0.80 14.31
C PRO A 90 14.49 1.62 13.16
N SER A 91 15.28 2.63 13.49
CA SER A 91 15.91 3.53 12.50
C SER A 91 16.84 2.83 11.51
N SER A 92 17.33 1.64 11.86
CA SER A 92 18.17 0.81 10.99
C SER A 92 17.40 -0.14 10.08
N GLN A 93 16.07 -0.11 10.12
CA GLN A 93 15.24 -1.03 9.34
C GLN A 93 15.42 -0.83 7.83
N LYS A 94 15.67 -1.93 7.11
CA LYS A 94 15.75 -1.90 5.65
C LYS A 94 14.36 -1.97 5.03
N ASP A 95 13.63 -3.05 5.31
CA ASP A 95 12.29 -3.26 4.81
C ASP A 95 11.46 -4.03 5.83
N ILE A 96 10.17 -3.73 5.89
CA ILE A 96 9.17 -4.57 6.56
C ILE A 96 8.07 -4.89 5.55
N VAL A 97 7.81 -6.17 5.36
CA VAL A 97 6.69 -6.66 4.57
C VAL A 97 5.69 -7.33 5.50
N VAL A 98 4.47 -6.84 5.50
CA VAL A 98 3.36 -7.39 6.29
C VAL A 98 2.30 -7.92 5.34
N ILE A 99 1.97 -9.19 5.47
CA ILE A 99 1.10 -9.89 4.53
C ILE A 99 -0.13 -10.41 5.26
N ASP A 100 -1.31 -10.10 4.74
CA ASP A 100 -2.55 -10.76 5.13
C ASP A 100 -3.15 -11.46 3.91
N TYR A 101 -3.38 -12.76 4.05
CA TYR A 101 -3.93 -13.60 2.97
C TYR A 101 -5.47 -13.67 2.97
N GLY A 102 -6.12 -12.92 3.82
CA GLY A 102 -7.58 -12.81 3.85
C GLY A 102 -8.18 -12.23 2.57
N THR A 103 -9.47 -12.43 2.39
CA THR A 103 -10.22 -11.92 1.22
C THR A 103 -11.08 -10.70 1.55
N ASP A 104 -11.60 -10.64 2.76
CA ASP A 104 -12.38 -9.51 3.31
C ASP A 104 -11.73 -9.11 4.63
N ILE A 105 -11.00 -8.00 4.60
CA ILE A 105 -10.08 -7.61 5.66
C ILE A 105 -10.54 -6.30 6.27
N ASN A 106 -10.61 -6.29 7.62
CA ASN A 106 -10.92 -5.10 8.39
C ASN A 106 -9.76 -4.77 9.35
N ILE A 107 -9.14 -3.62 9.14
CA ILE A 107 -8.07 -3.09 9.98
C ILE A 107 -8.67 -1.93 10.79
N PRO A 108 -9.02 -2.11 12.07
CA PRO A 108 -9.67 -1.07 12.86
C PRO A 108 -8.76 0.14 13.10
N GLY A 109 -7.46 -0.08 13.10
CA GLY A 109 -6.42 0.91 13.22
C GLY A 109 -5.06 0.25 13.40
N ILE A 110 -3.98 1.00 13.20
CA ILE A 110 -2.61 0.55 13.38
C ILE A 110 -1.88 1.57 14.25
N THR A 111 -1.18 1.09 15.27
CA THR A 111 -0.25 1.92 16.05
C THR A 111 1.15 1.75 15.50
N CYS A 112 1.78 2.83 15.07
CA CYS A 112 3.17 2.83 14.62
C CYS A 112 4.06 3.54 15.65
N ASN A 113 5.04 2.81 16.19
CA ASN A 113 6.02 3.32 17.14
C ASN A 113 7.40 3.42 16.50
N ASP A 114 8.24 4.32 17.05
CA ASP A 114 9.63 4.55 16.63
C ASP A 114 9.79 5.00 15.16
N LEU A 115 8.68 5.33 14.51
CA LEU A 115 8.76 6.10 13.29
C LEU A 115 9.28 7.48 13.67
N HIS A 116 10.54 7.76 13.40
CA HIS A 116 11.15 9.06 13.64
C HIS A 116 10.46 10.10 12.76
N ALA A 117 9.46 10.77 13.32
CA ALA A 117 8.70 11.83 12.68
C ALA A 117 9.55 13.11 12.65
N SER A 118 10.55 13.18 11.80
CA SER A 118 11.04 14.47 11.33
C SER A 118 10.35 14.78 10.00
N GLU A 119 9.97 16.01 9.77
CA GLU A 119 9.30 16.49 8.54
C GLU A 119 10.08 16.17 7.24
N ASN A 120 11.29 15.66 7.35
CA ASN A 120 12.19 15.30 6.25
C ASN A 120 12.68 13.84 6.31
N SER A 121 12.09 12.99 7.12
CA SER A 121 12.55 11.60 7.21
C SER A 121 11.67 10.67 6.38
N ASP A 122 12.29 9.78 5.65
CA ASP A 122 11.68 8.72 4.84
C ASP A 122 10.96 7.65 5.69
N ASN A 123 10.31 8.06 6.78
CA ASN A 123 9.72 7.19 7.77
C ASN A 123 8.55 6.41 7.19
N GLY A 124 8.63 5.10 7.27
CA GLY A 124 7.62 4.20 6.76
C GLY A 124 7.66 4.01 5.24
N THR A 125 8.55 4.65 4.50
CA THR A 125 8.67 4.48 3.05
C THR A 125 9.25 3.11 2.65
N ASN A 126 9.74 2.35 3.62
CA ASN A 126 10.24 0.98 3.48
C ASN A 126 9.27 -0.08 4.07
N ILE A 127 8.02 0.30 4.33
CA ILE A 127 6.97 -0.61 4.79
C ILE A 127 6.05 -0.97 3.63
N LEU A 128 5.81 -2.27 3.44
CA LEU A 128 4.84 -2.79 2.49
C LEU A 128 3.75 -3.56 3.23
N TRP A 129 2.51 -3.16 3.02
CA TRP A 129 1.30 -3.87 3.42
C TRP A 129 0.76 -4.60 2.21
N VAL A 130 0.86 -5.92 2.18
CA VAL A 130 0.57 -6.74 1.00
C VAL A 130 -0.66 -7.60 1.25
N PHE A 131 -1.64 -7.49 0.39
CA PHE A 131 -2.93 -8.16 0.48
C PHE A 131 -3.21 -8.94 -0.82
N PRO A 132 -2.54 -10.08 -1.04
CA PRO A 132 -2.55 -10.75 -2.33
C PRO A 132 -3.93 -11.28 -2.75
N ASN A 133 -4.77 -11.64 -1.77
CA ASN A 133 -6.06 -12.27 -2.01
C ASN A 133 -7.25 -11.35 -1.69
N ALA A 134 -6.99 -10.14 -1.18
CA ALA A 134 -8.06 -9.26 -0.75
C ALA A 134 -8.92 -8.81 -1.93
N THR A 135 -10.23 -8.89 -1.74
CA THR A 135 -11.26 -8.31 -2.61
C THR A 135 -11.90 -7.10 -1.96
N LYS A 136 -11.84 -7.02 -0.62
CA LYS A 136 -12.23 -5.87 0.18
C LYS A 136 -11.20 -5.63 1.25
N LEU A 137 -10.83 -4.35 1.43
CA LEU A 137 -9.93 -3.91 2.47
C LEU A 137 -10.48 -2.63 3.09
N HIS A 138 -10.93 -2.73 4.33
CA HIS A 138 -11.37 -1.59 5.11
C HIS A 138 -10.26 -1.21 6.11
N ILE A 139 -9.86 0.05 6.08
CA ILE A 139 -8.88 0.62 7.01
C ILE A 139 -9.59 1.73 7.79
N GLY A 140 -9.76 1.53 9.07
CA GLY A 140 -10.37 2.47 9.99
C GLY A 140 -9.52 3.71 10.22
N SER A 141 -9.96 4.53 11.15
CA SER A 141 -9.32 5.82 11.46
C SER A 141 -7.92 5.63 12.02
N THR A 142 -6.90 5.93 11.23
CA THR A 142 -5.50 5.72 11.60
C THR A 142 -4.55 6.66 10.85
N SER A 143 -3.31 6.73 11.34
CA SER A 143 -2.18 7.22 10.55
C SER A 143 -1.46 6.01 9.96
N LEU A 144 -1.73 5.71 8.70
CA LEU A 144 -1.09 4.60 8.00
C LEU A 144 0.25 5.05 7.40
N PHE A 145 1.30 4.34 7.73
CA PHE A 145 2.63 4.54 7.15
C PHE A 145 2.99 3.36 6.25
N GLY A 146 3.60 3.66 5.10
CA GLY A 146 4.01 2.66 4.14
C GLY A 146 3.09 2.54 2.94
N HIS A 147 3.33 1.52 2.14
CA HIS A 147 2.67 1.32 0.85
C HIS A 147 1.71 0.14 0.92
N VAL A 148 0.51 0.34 0.46
CA VAL A 148 -0.54 -0.70 0.38
C VAL A 148 -0.55 -1.30 -1.01
N ILE A 149 -0.43 -2.62 -1.10
CA ILE A 149 -0.49 -3.39 -2.33
C ILE A 149 -1.65 -4.37 -2.24
N ALA A 150 -2.79 -3.99 -2.78
CA ALA A 150 -4.03 -4.76 -2.75
C ALA A 150 -4.72 -4.71 -4.14
N PRO A 151 -4.10 -5.24 -5.21
CA PRO A 151 -4.49 -4.95 -6.59
C PRO A 151 -5.91 -5.40 -6.94
N ASN A 152 -6.46 -6.38 -6.22
CA ASN A 152 -7.80 -6.90 -6.48
C ASN A 152 -8.87 -6.33 -5.52
N ALA A 153 -8.47 -5.49 -4.56
CA ALA A 153 -9.37 -5.02 -3.50
C ALA A 153 -10.07 -3.70 -3.83
N ASP A 154 -11.33 -3.63 -3.43
CA ASP A 154 -12.00 -2.36 -3.20
C ASP A 154 -11.58 -1.86 -1.80
N VAL A 155 -10.78 -0.80 -1.75
CA VAL A 155 -10.18 -0.25 -0.53
C VAL A 155 -10.98 0.93 -0.03
N THR A 156 -11.27 0.93 1.28
CA THR A 156 -11.93 2.05 1.98
C THR A 156 -11.06 2.50 3.14
N LEU A 157 -10.79 3.83 3.21
CA LEU A 157 -10.13 4.48 4.34
C LEU A 157 -11.11 5.46 5.00
N ASP A 158 -11.39 5.27 6.29
CA ASP A 158 -12.36 6.11 7.00
C ASP A 158 -11.87 7.52 7.23
N SER A 159 -10.78 7.69 7.98
CA SER A 159 -10.22 9.01 8.30
C SER A 159 -8.77 8.89 8.76
N GLY A 160 -8.16 10.03 9.10
CA GLY A 160 -6.76 10.10 9.47
C GLY A 160 -5.89 10.49 8.30
N ASN A 161 -4.72 9.88 8.19
CA ASN A 161 -3.84 10.11 7.05
C ASN A 161 -3.17 8.81 6.56
N TYR A 162 -2.75 8.80 5.31
CA TYR A 162 -1.87 7.77 4.80
C TYR A 162 -0.61 8.42 4.20
N ASN A 163 0.53 7.82 4.53
CA ASN A 163 1.86 8.30 4.17
C ASN A 163 2.53 7.25 3.28
N GLY A 164 2.32 7.34 1.97
CA GLY A 164 2.79 6.36 1.00
C GLY A 164 1.95 6.30 -0.26
N CYS A 165 1.93 5.14 -0.91
CA CYS A 165 1.12 4.88 -2.08
C CYS A 165 0.15 3.74 -1.83
N ILE A 166 -0.99 3.75 -2.50
CA ILE A 166 -1.98 2.68 -2.46
C ILE A 166 -2.20 2.18 -3.88
N VAL A 167 -1.98 0.88 -4.08
CA VAL A 167 -2.32 0.16 -5.31
C VAL A 167 -3.55 -0.69 -5.01
N ALA A 168 -4.66 -0.38 -5.64
CA ALA A 168 -5.95 -1.01 -5.40
C ALA A 168 -6.80 -1.03 -6.67
N LYS A 169 -7.77 -1.94 -6.73
CA LYS A 169 -8.78 -1.95 -7.79
C LYS A 169 -9.65 -0.68 -7.75
N SER A 170 -10.05 -0.29 -6.55
CA SER A 170 -10.74 0.98 -6.30
C SER A 170 -10.34 1.55 -4.94
N LEU A 171 -10.45 2.87 -4.77
CA LEU A 171 -10.17 3.56 -3.52
C LEU A 171 -11.28 4.55 -3.18
N THR A 172 -11.85 4.38 -1.99
CA THR A 172 -12.73 5.37 -1.35
C THR A 172 -12.03 5.86 -0.09
N SER A 173 -11.73 7.16 0.01
CA SER A 173 -10.97 7.71 1.13
C SER A 173 -11.59 8.99 1.65
N GLN A 174 -11.67 9.08 2.99
CA GLN A 174 -11.88 10.32 3.73
C GLN A 174 -10.59 10.74 4.48
N ALA A 175 -9.52 9.98 4.30
CA ALA A 175 -8.21 10.26 4.89
C ALA A 175 -7.41 11.23 4.01
N GLU A 176 -6.54 12.03 4.65
CA GLU A 176 -5.57 12.88 3.97
C GLU A 176 -4.41 12.04 3.43
N GLY A 177 -4.04 12.26 2.16
CA GLY A 177 -2.96 11.52 1.51
C GLY A 177 -1.68 12.31 1.40
N HIS A 178 -0.57 11.75 1.88
CA HIS A 178 0.76 12.31 1.72
C HIS A 178 1.59 11.42 0.79
N LYS A 179 2.09 12.01 -0.30
CA LYS A 179 2.90 11.29 -1.27
C LYS A 179 4.32 11.08 -0.75
N TRP A 180 4.63 9.85 -0.38
CA TRP A 180 5.98 9.42 0.01
C TRP A 180 6.42 8.30 -0.92
N GLY A 181 7.61 8.43 -1.50
CA GLY A 181 8.15 7.41 -2.40
C GLY A 181 8.62 6.17 -1.63
N TYR A 182 8.56 5.00 -2.28
CA TYR A 182 9.13 3.78 -1.71
C TYR A 182 10.67 3.88 -1.69
N SER A 183 11.27 3.65 -0.54
CA SER A 183 12.73 3.69 -0.34
C SER A 183 13.35 2.32 -0.05
N GLY A 184 12.53 1.27 0.00
CA GLY A 184 12.99 -0.08 0.27
C GLY A 184 13.65 -0.77 -0.94
N THR A 185 13.99 -2.04 -0.76
CA THR A 185 14.78 -2.82 -1.73
C THR A 185 13.96 -3.77 -2.59
N PHE A 186 12.68 -4.00 -2.26
CA PHE A 186 11.83 -5.00 -2.93
C PHE A 186 11.28 -4.58 -4.29
N ILE A 187 11.08 -3.28 -4.49
CA ILE A 187 10.56 -2.74 -5.75
C ILE A 187 11.70 -1.98 -6.43
N LYS A 188 12.24 -2.55 -7.49
CA LYS A 188 13.26 -1.93 -8.33
C LYS A 188 12.68 -1.64 -9.69
#